data_d4f9768a10634f32b7189d6fd3fbed17
#
_entry.id   d4f9768a10634f32b7189d6fd3fbed17
#
_cell.length_a   1.000
_cell.length_b   1.000
_cell.length_c   1.000
_cell.angle_alpha   90.00
_cell.angle_beta   90.00
_cell.angle_gamma   90.00
#
_symmetry.space_group_name_H-M   'P 1'
#
loop_
_entity.id
_entity.type
_entity.pdbx_description
1 polymer ?
#
loop_
_entity_poly.entity_id
_entity_poly.type
_entity_poly.pdbx_seq_one_letter_code
_entity_poly.pdbx_strand_id
1 'polypeptide(L)'
;MDFGHDERTRELCAQLQSFMDSHIYPAEPVYHEQAAKAEQEGDPWRRPPVVAELKAAARERGLWNLFLPGHSGGAGLTNLQYAPLAEITGHSPALAPEALNCSAPDTGNMEVLAEFGSAEQQARWLKPLLDGAIRSAFCMTEPDVASSDASNIATRIRRDGDSYVINGTKWWSSGAMDPACEILIVMGKTDPGAERHRQQSMILVPRDTPGVSIRRGMRLFGYDDAPHGGHAEVRFSDVRVPAANLIDEEGSGFAIAQARLGPGRIHHCMRMIGASERALELLCQRVTGRTAFGRPLAEQGVIQDWIAESRVRIEQARLLVLKTAWLMDTVGNKGAHTEIQAIKVATPAMAEWVIDKAIQAHGAAGVSQDTPLAHLWASARSLRFADGPDEVHKRSLARRELRRYRP
;
A
#
# COMPACT_ATOMS: atom_id res chain seq x y z
N MET A 1 -0.17 28.40 -0.78
CA MET A 1 0.34 27.05 -0.50
C MET A 1 1.85 27.18 -0.53
N ASP A 2 2.49 26.89 0.58
CA ASP A 2 3.95 26.82 0.66
C ASP A 2 4.32 25.32 0.49
N PHE A 3 5.22 25.02 -0.42
CA PHE A 3 5.75 23.68 -0.65
C PHE A 3 7.07 23.44 0.11
N GLY A 4 7.55 24.43 0.85
CA GLY A 4 8.72 24.28 1.71
C GLY A 4 8.42 23.35 2.89
N HIS A 5 9.33 22.42 3.15
CA HIS A 5 9.25 21.59 4.34
C HIS A 5 9.68 22.38 5.58
N ASP A 6 8.97 22.20 6.69
CA ASP A 6 9.39 22.75 7.98
C ASP A 6 10.71 22.09 8.46
N GLU A 7 11.29 22.63 9.51
CA GLU A 7 12.59 22.18 10.04
C GLU A 7 12.53 20.70 10.47
N ARG A 8 11.49 20.31 11.22
CA ARG A 8 11.28 18.94 11.67
C ARG A 8 11.20 17.95 10.50
N THR A 9 10.46 18.29 9.45
CA THR A 9 10.34 17.45 8.25
C THR A 9 11.69 17.32 7.55
N ARG A 10 12.46 18.42 7.41
CA ARG A 10 13.80 18.37 6.80
C ARG A 10 14.77 17.49 7.60
N GLU A 11 14.74 17.59 8.92
CA GLU A 11 15.57 16.76 9.80
C GLU A 11 15.21 15.28 9.67
N LEU A 12 13.90 14.94 9.70
CA LEU A 12 13.44 13.56 9.50
C LEU A 12 13.80 13.02 8.11
N CYS A 13 13.69 13.83 7.06
CA CYS A 13 14.13 13.44 5.72
C CYS A 13 15.63 13.14 5.68
N ALA A 14 16.46 13.98 6.30
CA ALA A 14 17.91 13.76 6.35
C ALA A 14 18.26 12.50 7.16
N GLN A 15 17.60 12.26 8.29
CA GLN A 15 17.77 11.05 9.10
C GLN A 15 17.35 9.81 8.33
N LEU A 16 16.19 9.86 7.65
CA LEU A 16 15.69 8.75 6.87
C LEU A 16 16.59 8.48 5.66
N GLN A 17 17.06 9.51 4.94
CA GLN A 17 18.01 9.32 3.84
C GLN A 17 19.30 8.65 4.33
N SER A 18 19.86 9.10 5.46
CA SER A 18 21.02 8.45 6.08
C SER A 18 20.75 6.98 6.43
N PHE A 19 19.53 6.66 6.89
CA PHE A 19 19.13 5.28 7.14
C PHE A 19 19.00 4.46 5.86
N MET A 20 18.45 5.04 4.79
CA MET A 20 18.40 4.40 3.46
C MET A 20 19.82 4.03 2.99
N ASP A 21 20.74 5.00 3.04
CA ASP A 21 22.10 4.83 2.54
C ASP A 21 22.92 3.80 3.35
N SER A 22 22.78 3.84 4.67
CA SER A 22 23.60 3.02 5.57
C SER A 22 23.01 1.64 5.92
N HIS A 23 21.71 1.43 5.75
CA HIS A 23 21.02 0.22 6.18
C HIS A 23 20.17 -0.41 5.08
N ILE A 24 19.32 0.36 4.40
CA ILE A 24 18.34 -0.21 3.45
C ILE A 24 19.03 -0.68 2.16
N TYR A 25 19.76 0.20 1.47
CA TYR A 25 20.40 -0.17 0.20
C TYR A 25 21.43 -1.30 0.37
N PRO A 26 22.28 -1.31 1.40
CA PRO A 26 23.17 -2.45 1.64
C PRO A 26 22.43 -3.76 1.97
N ALA A 27 21.22 -3.69 2.53
CA ALA A 27 20.43 -4.86 2.89
C ALA A 27 19.66 -5.47 1.71
N GLU A 28 19.45 -4.75 0.60
CA GLU A 28 18.70 -5.28 -0.55
C GLU A 28 19.28 -6.61 -1.10
N PRO A 29 20.59 -6.74 -1.40
CA PRO A 29 21.15 -8.00 -1.84
C PRO A 29 21.05 -9.11 -0.78
N VAL A 30 21.23 -8.78 0.49
CA VAL A 30 21.10 -9.74 1.60
C VAL A 30 19.67 -10.25 1.71
N TYR A 31 18.69 -9.37 1.57
CA TYR A 31 17.28 -9.73 1.53
C TYR A 31 16.98 -10.72 0.40
N HIS A 32 17.44 -10.44 -0.81
CA HIS A 32 17.21 -11.31 -1.97
C HIS A 32 17.87 -12.69 -1.81
N GLU A 33 19.08 -12.75 -1.26
CA GLU A 33 19.78 -14.01 -0.96
C GLU A 33 18.99 -14.84 0.09
N GLN A 34 18.57 -14.22 1.17
CA GLN A 34 17.81 -14.89 2.24
C GLN A 34 16.42 -15.33 1.75
N ALA A 35 15.74 -14.55 0.92
CA ALA A 35 14.45 -14.90 0.32
C ALA A 35 14.59 -16.09 -0.65
N ALA A 36 15.59 -16.07 -1.54
CA ALA A 36 15.87 -17.17 -2.46
C ALA A 36 16.21 -18.47 -1.72
N LYS A 37 16.95 -18.38 -0.62
CA LYS A 37 17.23 -19.54 0.25
C LYS A 37 15.95 -20.10 0.88
N ALA A 38 15.06 -19.24 1.37
CA ALA A 38 13.78 -19.66 1.95
C ALA A 38 12.90 -20.37 0.90
N GLU A 39 12.85 -19.88 -0.34
CA GLU A 39 12.14 -20.52 -1.44
C GLU A 39 12.72 -21.89 -1.77
N GLN A 40 14.07 -22.03 -1.85
CA GLN A 40 14.74 -23.32 -2.09
C GLN A 40 14.46 -24.34 -0.99
N GLU A 41 14.28 -23.90 0.26
CA GLU A 41 13.94 -24.72 1.40
C GLU A 41 12.43 -25.05 1.46
N GLY A 42 11.62 -24.58 0.50
CA GLY A 42 10.19 -24.85 0.41
C GLY A 42 9.30 -23.96 1.27
N ASP A 43 9.85 -22.88 1.83
CA ASP A 43 9.12 -21.91 2.66
C ASP A 43 9.28 -20.48 2.11
N PRO A 44 8.67 -20.17 0.95
CA PRO A 44 8.81 -18.87 0.28
C PRO A 44 8.24 -17.70 1.09
N TRP A 45 7.43 -17.98 2.11
CA TRP A 45 6.80 -16.97 2.96
C TRP A 45 7.58 -16.69 4.25
N ARG A 46 8.67 -17.43 4.50
CA ARG A 46 9.55 -17.15 5.63
C ARG A 46 10.20 -15.80 5.49
N ARG A 47 10.03 -14.97 6.51
CA ARG A 47 10.59 -13.62 6.53
C ARG A 47 12.11 -13.66 6.59
N PRO A 48 12.82 -12.97 5.68
CA PRO A 48 14.27 -12.84 5.75
C PRO A 48 14.72 -12.21 7.07
N PRO A 49 15.69 -12.80 7.79
CA PRO A 49 16.18 -12.29 9.08
C PRO A 49 16.61 -10.82 9.06
N VAL A 50 17.20 -10.35 7.95
CA VAL A 50 17.62 -8.96 7.79
C VAL A 50 16.49 -7.95 8.03
N VAL A 51 15.23 -8.33 7.79
CA VAL A 51 14.07 -7.45 8.05
C VAL A 51 13.93 -7.14 9.54
N ALA A 52 14.18 -8.11 10.43
CA ALA A 52 14.12 -7.90 11.88
C ALA A 52 15.24 -6.96 12.35
N GLU A 53 16.44 -7.11 11.77
CA GLU A 53 17.60 -6.24 12.05
C GLU A 53 17.30 -4.79 11.63
N LEU A 54 16.74 -4.60 10.45
CA LEU A 54 16.35 -3.28 9.93
C LEU A 54 15.26 -2.63 10.81
N LYS A 55 14.27 -3.40 11.27
CA LYS A 55 13.23 -2.93 12.19
C LYS A 55 13.81 -2.46 13.53
N ALA A 56 14.75 -3.21 14.09
CA ALA A 56 15.44 -2.82 15.33
C ALA A 56 16.22 -1.51 15.12
N ALA A 57 17.01 -1.42 14.04
CA ALA A 57 17.79 -0.23 13.72
C ALA A 57 16.92 1.01 13.44
N ALA A 58 15.75 0.85 12.83
CA ALA A 58 14.80 1.94 12.58
C ALA A 58 14.20 2.46 13.90
N ARG A 59 13.83 1.56 14.82
CA ARG A 59 13.31 1.93 16.15
C ARG A 59 14.32 2.72 16.97
N GLU A 60 15.58 2.28 17.02
CA GLU A 60 16.66 2.97 17.73
C GLU A 60 16.86 4.40 17.25
N ARG A 61 16.54 4.69 15.98
CA ARG A 61 16.62 6.00 15.35
C ARG A 61 15.33 6.82 15.43
N GLY A 62 14.27 6.30 16.04
CA GLY A 62 12.97 6.97 16.08
C GLY A 62 12.25 7.00 14.73
N LEU A 63 12.66 6.20 13.76
CA LEU A 63 12.05 6.07 12.43
C LEU A 63 10.99 4.97 12.42
N TRP A 64 9.99 5.07 13.30
CA TRP A 64 8.99 4.02 13.50
C TRP A 64 7.58 4.58 13.48
N ASN A 65 6.64 3.91 12.80
CA ASN A 65 5.23 4.32 12.68
C ASN A 65 5.04 5.77 12.23
N LEU A 66 5.88 6.27 11.33
CA LEU A 66 5.89 7.68 10.91
C LEU A 66 4.58 8.13 10.24
N PHE A 67 3.81 7.20 9.68
CA PHE A 67 2.56 7.49 8.97
C PHE A 67 1.39 7.83 9.89
N LEU A 68 1.42 7.39 11.16
CA LEU A 68 0.26 7.41 12.04
C LEU A 68 0.20 8.71 12.86
N PRO A 69 -0.99 9.30 13.09
CA PRO A 69 -1.17 10.46 13.97
C PRO A 69 -0.68 10.18 15.41
N GLY A 70 -0.16 11.21 16.09
CA GLY A 70 0.43 11.08 17.42
C GLY A 70 -0.52 10.57 18.51
N HIS A 71 -1.79 10.96 18.46
CA HIS A 71 -2.81 10.47 19.39
C HIS A 71 -3.10 8.97 19.27
N SER A 72 -2.69 8.34 18.17
CA SER A 72 -2.83 6.90 17.91
C SER A 72 -1.52 6.12 18.10
N GLY A 73 -0.50 6.73 18.73
CA GLY A 73 0.80 6.09 18.97
C GLY A 73 1.81 6.24 17.83
N GLY A 74 1.57 7.13 16.89
CA GLY A 74 2.48 7.45 15.79
C GLY A 74 3.34 8.69 16.05
N ALA A 75 4.08 9.12 15.02
CA ALA A 75 4.98 10.27 15.07
C ALA A 75 4.26 11.64 15.09
N GLY A 76 2.95 11.67 14.84
CA GLY A 76 2.15 12.89 14.83
C GLY A 76 2.46 13.82 13.67
N LEU A 77 2.89 13.26 12.53
CA LEU A 77 3.11 14.01 11.31
C LEU A 77 1.78 14.27 10.61
N THR A 78 1.67 15.43 9.96
CA THR A 78 0.61 15.68 8.99
C THR A 78 0.86 14.88 7.71
N ASN A 79 -0.16 14.74 6.84
CA ASN A 79 0.03 14.09 5.54
C ASN A 79 1.09 14.82 4.70
N LEU A 80 1.13 16.15 4.77
CA LEU A 80 2.12 16.96 4.06
C LEU A 80 3.55 16.72 4.57
N GLN A 81 3.72 16.57 5.89
CA GLN A 81 5.01 16.25 6.51
C GLN A 81 5.46 14.81 6.19
N TYR A 82 4.52 13.87 6.16
CA TYR A 82 4.82 12.47 5.86
C TYR A 82 5.13 12.22 4.37
N ALA A 83 4.61 13.05 3.46
CA ALA A 83 4.76 12.85 2.01
C ALA A 83 6.21 12.65 1.55
N PRO A 84 7.18 13.53 1.88
CA PRO A 84 8.57 13.34 1.46
C PRO A 84 9.24 12.12 2.10
N LEU A 85 8.84 11.75 3.33
CA LEU A 85 9.34 10.53 3.99
C LEU A 85 8.87 9.27 3.27
N ALA A 86 7.59 9.21 2.93
CA ALA A 86 7.04 8.11 2.16
C ALA A 86 7.66 8.02 0.75
N GLU A 87 7.96 9.15 0.11
CA GLU A 87 8.68 9.21 -1.16
C GLU A 87 10.08 8.60 -1.03
N ILE A 88 10.86 8.99 0.00
CA ILE A 88 12.19 8.42 0.26
C ILE A 88 12.10 6.89 0.41
N THR A 89 11.13 6.38 1.18
CA THR A 89 10.95 4.93 1.31
C THR A 89 10.57 4.24 0.00
N GLY A 90 9.96 4.97 -0.92
CA GLY A 90 9.60 4.49 -2.25
C GLY A 90 10.78 4.11 -3.14
N HIS A 91 12.00 4.58 -2.83
CA HIS A 91 13.21 4.12 -3.53
C HIS A 91 13.52 2.64 -3.28
N SER A 92 13.11 2.09 -2.13
CA SER A 92 13.21 0.66 -1.81
C SER A 92 11.86 0.14 -1.28
N PRO A 93 10.84 0.02 -2.14
CA PRO A 93 9.46 -0.20 -1.72
C PRO A 93 9.24 -1.56 -1.05
N ALA A 94 10.11 -2.53 -1.30
CA ALA A 94 10.06 -3.85 -0.66
C ALA A 94 10.57 -3.84 0.78
N LEU A 95 11.61 -3.06 1.08
CA LEU A 95 12.28 -3.09 2.39
C LEU A 95 12.00 -1.88 3.27
N ALA A 96 12.13 -0.66 2.73
CA ALA A 96 12.10 0.53 3.55
C ALA A 96 10.77 0.74 4.29
N PRO A 97 9.57 0.63 3.65
CA PRO A 97 8.31 0.74 4.37
C PRO A 97 8.15 -0.32 5.46
N GLU A 98 8.62 -1.55 5.19
CA GLU A 98 8.54 -2.66 6.14
C GLU A 98 9.46 -2.43 7.35
N ALA A 99 10.69 -1.97 7.12
CA ALA A 99 11.65 -1.66 8.16
C ALA A 99 11.16 -0.57 9.14
N LEU A 100 10.34 0.37 8.66
CA LEU A 100 9.81 1.49 9.44
C LEU A 100 8.40 1.20 10.02
N ASN A 101 7.87 0.00 9.84
CA ASN A 101 6.47 -0.36 10.15
C ASN A 101 5.45 0.57 9.46
N CYS A 102 5.76 1.00 8.26
CA CYS A 102 4.94 1.87 7.42
C CYS A 102 4.43 1.14 6.17
N SER A 103 4.43 -0.20 6.16
CA SER A 103 4.03 -1.02 5.01
C SER A 103 2.52 -1.28 4.98
N ALA A 104 1.92 -1.27 3.80
CA ALA A 104 0.57 -1.77 3.60
C ALA A 104 0.59 -3.33 3.61
N PRO A 105 -0.50 -3.99 4.04
CA PRO A 105 -1.81 -3.44 4.40
C PRO A 105 -1.90 -2.94 5.85
N ASP A 106 -0.88 -3.20 6.68
CA ASP A 106 -0.94 -2.95 8.13
C ASP A 106 -1.20 -1.48 8.46
N THR A 107 -0.62 -0.53 7.70
CA THR A 107 -0.86 0.90 7.92
C THR A 107 -2.34 1.25 7.92
N GLY A 108 -3.07 0.86 6.87
CA GLY A 108 -4.50 1.12 6.79
C GLY A 108 -5.33 0.31 7.81
N ASN A 109 -4.86 -0.86 8.22
CA ASN A 109 -5.52 -1.68 9.23
C ASN A 109 -5.30 -1.11 10.64
N MET A 110 -4.11 -0.56 10.92
CA MET A 110 -3.84 0.18 12.15
C MET A 110 -4.69 1.45 12.25
N GLU A 111 -4.87 2.19 11.15
CA GLU A 111 -5.75 3.36 11.09
C GLU A 111 -7.21 2.99 11.39
N VAL A 112 -7.71 1.89 10.81
CA VAL A 112 -9.06 1.39 11.10
C VAL A 112 -9.23 1.06 12.58
N LEU A 113 -8.28 0.33 13.17
CA LEU A 113 -8.36 -0.04 14.59
C LEU A 113 -8.22 1.17 15.51
N ALA A 114 -7.39 2.15 15.14
CA ALA A 114 -7.18 3.38 15.91
C ALA A 114 -8.44 4.26 15.91
N GLU A 115 -9.16 4.35 14.78
CA GLU A 115 -10.32 5.22 14.62
C GLU A 115 -11.64 4.56 15.04
N PHE A 116 -11.81 3.26 14.73
CA PHE A 116 -13.10 2.56 14.88
C PHE A 116 -13.06 1.39 15.87
N GLY A 117 -11.88 0.96 16.30
CA GLY A 117 -11.74 -0.18 17.22
C GLY A 117 -12.13 0.18 18.64
N SER A 118 -12.77 -0.76 19.37
CA SER A 118 -12.98 -0.64 20.80
C SER A 118 -11.65 -0.64 21.57
N ALA A 119 -11.67 -0.21 22.83
CA ALA A 119 -10.48 -0.24 23.68
C ALA A 119 -9.86 -1.65 23.78
N GLU A 120 -10.71 -2.70 23.87
CA GLU A 120 -10.28 -4.09 23.92
C GLU A 120 -9.68 -4.55 22.58
N GLN A 121 -10.28 -4.14 21.45
CA GLN A 121 -9.77 -4.43 20.11
C GLN A 121 -8.42 -3.73 19.89
N GLN A 122 -8.28 -2.48 20.31
CA GLN A 122 -7.03 -1.73 20.25
C GLN A 122 -5.93 -2.37 21.11
N ALA A 123 -6.25 -2.74 22.35
CA ALA A 123 -5.31 -3.41 23.24
C ALA A 123 -4.85 -4.76 22.67
N ARG A 124 -5.76 -5.53 22.09
CA ARG A 124 -5.49 -6.88 21.60
C ARG A 124 -4.79 -6.90 20.25
N TRP A 125 -5.13 -5.97 19.32
CA TRP A 125 -4.70 -6.05 17.94
C TRP A 125 -3.88 -4.84 17.47
N LEU A 126 -4.33 -3.60 17.80
CA LEU A 126 -3.60 -2.40 17.38
C LEU A 126 -2.23 -2.32 18.05
N LYS A 127 -2.16 -2.56 19.36
CA LYS A 127 -0.89 -2.47 20.08
C LYS A 127 0.18 -3.43 19.50
N PRO A 128 -0.05 -4.73 19.30
CA PRO A 128 0.94 -5.62 18.68
C PRO A 128 1.28 -5.25 17.23
N LEU A 129 0.34 -4.67 16.45
CA LEU A 129 0.62 -4.14 15.11
C LEU A 129 1.55 -2.93 15.18
N LEU A 130 1.30 -1.99 16.09
CA LEU A 130 2.18 -0.83 16.33
C LEU A 130 3.57 -1.27 16.80
N ASP A 131 3.64 -2.32 17.60
CA ASP A 131 4.89 -2.94 18.02
C ASP A 131 5.56 -3.74 16.88
N GLY A 132 4.89 -3.91 15.72
CA GLY A 132 5.38 -4.72 14.59
C GLY A 132 5.60 -6.20 14.96
N ALA A 133 4.96 -6.66 16.05
CA ALA A 133 5.03 -8.05 16.53
C ALA A 133 4.17 -8.98 15.68
N ILE A 134 3.03 -8.50 15.19
CA ILE A 134 2.13 -9.23 14.30
C ILE A 134 1.92 -8.47 12.99
N ARG A 135 1.34 -9.14 12.02
CA ARG A 135 0.84 -8.59 10.76
C ARG A 135 -0.68 -8.78 10.67
N SER A 136 -1.26 -8.12 9.68
CA SER A 136 -2.69 -8.18 9.42
C SER A 136 -3.00 -8.29 7.92
N ALA A 137 -4.25 -8.65 7.59
CA ALA A 137 -4.74 -8.59 6.22
C ALA A 137 -6.11 -7.94 6.15
N PHE A 138 -6.39 -7.28 5.02
CA PHE A 138 -7.69 -6.69 4.72
C PHE A 138 -8.42 -7.53 3.68
N CYS A 139 -9.48 -8.20 4.10
CA CYS A 139 -10.24 -9.17 3.30
C CYS A 139 -11.54 -8.54 2.79
N MET A 140 -11.46 -7.79 1.68
CA MET A 140 -12.61 -7.11 1.08
C MET A 140 -12.99 -7.73 -0.27
N THR A 141 -12.03 -7.83 -1.19
CA THR A 141 -12.25 -8.24 -2.59
C THR A 141 -12.67 -9.70 -2.70
N GLU A 142 -13.60 -10.02 -3.62
CA GLU A 142 -14.16 -11.35 -3.84
C GLU A 142 -13.99 -11.78 -5.30
N PRO A 143 -13.79 -13.09 -5.58
CA PRO A 143 -13.62 -13.57 -6.94
C PRO A 143 -14.90 -13.50 -7.78
N ASP A 144 -16.06 -13.72 -7.16
CA ASP A 144 -17.31 -13.97 -7.86
C ASP A 144 -18.14 -12.70 -8.13
N VAL A 145 -17.72 -11.54 -7.59
CA VAL A 145 -18.43 -10.27 -7.75
C VAL A 145 -17.49 -9.12 -8.09
N ALA A 146 -17.99 -8.09 -8.79
CA ALA A 146 -17.25 -6.87 -9.07
C ALA A 146 -17.07 -6.05 -7.78
N SER A 147 -16.05 -6.37 -6.98
CA SER A 147 -15.79 -5.78 -5.66
C SER A 147 -15.34 -4.33 -5.70
N SER A 148 -14.99 -3.79 -6.88
CA SER A 148 -14.77 -2.35 -7.08
C SER A 148 -16.02 -1.51 -6.79
N ASP A 149 -17.21 -2.10 -6.88
CA ASP A 149 -18.43 -1.63 -6.24
C ASP A 149 -18.59 -2.34 -4.90
N ALA A 150 -18.18 -1.70 -3.81
CA ALA A 150 -18.21 -2.28 -2.47
C ALA A 150 -19.60 -2.75 -2.02
N SER A 151 -20.67 -2.24 -2.64
CA SER A 151 -22.05 -2.70 -2.34
C SER A 151 -22.34 -4.09 -2.92
N ASN A 152 -21.51 -4.61 -3.84
CA ASN A 152 -21.66 -5.96 -4.42
C ASN A 152 -21.07 -7.07 -3.52
N ILE A 153 -20.35 -6.73 -2.46
CA ILE A 153 -19.76 -7.73 -1.55
C ILE A 153 -20.82 -8.74 -1.14
N ALA A 154 -20.52 -10.03 -1.35
CA ALA A 154 -21.46 -11.14 -1.18
C ALA A 154 -21.11 -12.03 0.03
N THR A 155 -19.87 -11.97 0.55
CA THR A 155 -19.52 -12.67 1.81
C THR A 155 -20.54 -12.34 2.89
N ARG A 156 -21.14 -13.40 3.47
CA ARG A 156 -22.23 -13.26 4.43
C ARG A 156 -21.66 -13.23 5.85
N ILE A 157 -22.13 -12.28 6.64
CA ILE A 157 -21.90 -12.21 8.09
C ILE A 157 -23.26 -12.25 8.76
N ARG A 158 -23.58 -13.34 9.46
CA ARG A 158 -24.88 -13.54 10.10
C ARG A 158 -24.71 -13.57 11.61
N ARG A 159 -25.47 -12.74 12.30
CA ARG A 159 -25.51 -12.77 13.76
C ARG A 159 -26.17 -14.08 14.25
N ASP A 160 -25.60 -14.67 15.28
CA ASP A 160 -26.08 -15.91 15.90
C ASP A 160 -25.83 -15.83 17.43
N GLY A 161 -26.77 -15.26 18.15
CA GLY A 161 -26.63 -14.95 19.57
C GLY A 161 -25.51 -13.93 19.83
N ASP A 162 -24.54 -14.34 20.65
CA ASP A 162 -23.36 -13.54 21.00
C ASP A 162 -22.19 -13.74 20.04
N SER A 163 -22.46 -14.25 18.85
CA SER A 163 -21.44 -14.53 17.82
C SER A 163 -21.91 -14.07 16.46
N TYR A 164 -20.94 -13.97 15.53
CA TYR A 164 -21.19 -13.89 14.09
C TYR A 164 -20.67 -15.13 13.39
N VAL A 165 -21.39 -15.60 12.38
CA VAL A 165 -21.01 -16.68 11.48
C VAL A 165 -20.73 -16.12 10.11
N ILE A 166 -19.52 -16.40 9.59
CA ILE A 166 -19.00 -15.83 8.34
C ILE A 166 -18.86 -16.93 7.31
N ASN A 167 -19.39 -16.67 6.10
CA ASN A 167 -19.29 -17.57 4.94
C ASN A 167 -19.00 -16.76 3.68
N GLY A 168 -17.97 -17.16 2.93
CA GLY A 168 -17.59 -16.53 1.67
C GLY A 168 -16.15 -16.83 1.27
N THR A 169 -15.72 -16.24 0.16
CA THR A 169 -14.33 -16.31 -0.31
C THR A 169 -13.82 -14.92 -0.62
N LYS A 170 -12.66 -14.62 -0.08
CA LYS A 170 -11.91 -13.39 -0.35
C LYS A 170 -10.66 -13.73 -1.15
N TRP A 171 -10.24 -12.81 -2.00
CA TRP A 171 -8.96 -12.94 -2.70
C TRP A 171 -8.23 -11.60 -2.74
N TRP A 172 -7.01 -11.60 -3.23
CA TRP A 172 -6.12 -10.43 -3.15
C TRP A 172 -6.03 -9.87 -1.73
N SER A 173 -6.13 -10.75 -0.73
CA SER A 173 -5.96 -10.40 0.68
C SER A 173 -4.47 -10.28 0.98
N SER A 174 -3.92 -9.08 0.75
CA SER A 174 -2.50 -8.79 0.95
C SER A 174 -2.13 -8.97 2.43
N GLY A 175 -0.94 -9.52 2.67
CA GLY A 175 -0.44 -9.80 4.01
C GLY A 175 -0.88 -11.16 4.59
N ALA A 176 -1.90 -11.81 4.04
CA ALA A 176 -2.44 -13.03 4.64
C ALA A 176 -1.56 -14.30 4.43
N MET A 177 -0.58 -14.27 3.52
CA MET A 177 0.41 -15.35 3.39
C MET A 177 1.54 -15.25 4.40
N ASP A 178 1.77 -14.08 5.01
CA ASP A 178 2.83 -13.88 6.01
C ASP A 178 2.56 -14.75 7.24
N PRO A 179 3.54 -15.52 7.72
CA PRO A 179 3.40 -16.32 8.93
C PRO A 179 3.05 -15.51 10.20
N ALA A 180 3.46 -14.24 10.26
CA ALA A 180 3.14 -13.31 11.34
C ALA A 180 1.75 -12.68 11.22
N CYS A 181 0.98 -12.95 10.16
CA CYS A 181 -0.38 -12.46 10.03
C CYS A 181 -1.29 -13.17 11.05
N GLU A 182 -1.75 -12.46 12.07
CA GLU A 182 -2.60 -13.03 13.12
C GLU A 182 -4.07 -12.56 13.02
N ILE A 183 -4.34 -11.46 12.32
CA ILE A 183 -5.68 -10.87 12.27
C ILE A 183 -6.10 -10.51 10.84
N LEU A 184 -7.32 -10.90 10.47
CA LEU A 184 -7.99 -10.55 9.24
C LEU A 184 -9.12 -9.55 9.52
N ILE A 185 -9.13 -8.41 8.84
CA ILE A 185 -10.27 -7.48 8.83
C ILE A 185 -11.16 -7.87 7.66
N VAL A 186 -12.32 -8.46 7.95
CA VAL A 186 -13.21 -9.04 6.94
C VAL A 186 -14.42 -8.14 6.73
N MET A 187 -14.61 -7.68 5.47
CA MET A 187 -15.84 -6.99 5.06
C MET A 187 -16.85 -7.99 4.50
N GLY A 188 -18.06 -7.95 5.02
CA GLY A 188 -19.15 -8.81 4.53
C GLY A 188 -20.52 -8.16 4.71
N LYS A 189 -21.53 -8.78 4.17
CA LYS A 189 -22.92 -8.32 4.21
C LYS A 189 -23.63 -8.87 5.44
N THR A 190 -24.07 -7.98 6.34
CA THR A 190 -24.83 -8.32 7.56
C THR A 190 -26.32 -8.20 7.34
N ASP A 191 -26.80 -7.13 6.71
CA ASP A 191 -28.22 -6.91 6.43
C ASP A 191 -28.45 -6.57 4.94
N PRO A 192 -28.85 -7.57 4.12
CA PRO A 192 -29.17 -7.33 2.71
C PRO A 192 -30.42 -6.43 2.49
N GLY A 193 -31.26 -6.28 3.50
CA GLY A 193 -32.49 -5.45 3.46
C GLY A 193 -32.25 -3.98 3.82
N ALA A 194 -31.09 -3.64 4.38
CA ALA A 194 -30.77 -2.27 4.73
C ALA A 194 -30.50 -1.39 3.49
N GLU A 195 -30.45 -0.08 3.70
CA GLU A 195 -29.99 0.86 2.66
C GLU A 195 -28.64 0.44 2.08
N ARG A 196 -28.43 0.68 0.77
CA ARG A 196 -27.29 0.18 -0.01
C ARG A 196 -25.92 0.29 0.68
N HIS A 197 -25.63 1.41 1.33
CA HIS A 197 -24.35 1.66 1.99
C HIS A 197 -24.34 1.29 3.48
N ARG A 198 -25.42 0.68 3.96
CA ARG A 198 -25.58 0.17 5.34
C ARG A 198 -25.71 -1.37 5.37
N GLN A 199 -25.51 -2.06 4.25
CA GLN A 199 -25.63 -3.51 4.16
C GLN A 199 -24.38 -4.24 4.68
N GLN A 200 -23.22 -3.59 4.65
CA GLN A 200 -21.94 -4.21 4.97
C GLN A 200 -21.43 -3.81 6.35
N SER A 201 -20.76 -4.75 6.99
CA SER A 201 -20.04 -4.56 8.24
C SER A 201 -18.60 -5.03 8.12
N MET A 202 -17.75 -4.63 9.05
CA MET A 202 -16.38 -5.13 9.19
C MET A 202 -16.22 -5.88 10.50
N ILE A 203 -15.55 -7.02 10.44
CA ILE A 203 -15.36 -7.88 11.58
C ILE A 203 -13.93 -8.40 11.68
N LEU A 204 -13.39 -8.46 12.89
CA LEU A 204 -12.07 -9.00 13.20
C LEU A 204 -12.14 -10.52 13.29
N VAL A 205 -11.34 -11.20 12.47
CA VAL A 205 -11.26 -12.66 12.46
C VAL A 205 -9.81 -13.06 12.71
N PRO A 206 -9.49 -13.66 13.88
CA PRO A 206 -8.17 -14.27 14.07
C PRO A 206 -7.90 -15.30 12.97
N ARG A 207 -6.69 -15.31 12.44
CA ARG A 207 -6.33 -16.14 11.27
C ARG A 207 -6.47 -17.64 11.53
N ASP A 208 -6.27 -18.07 12.77
CA ASP A 208 -6.34 -19.46 13.23
C ASP A 208 -7.77 -19.91 13.60
N THR A 209 -8.78 -19.04 13.44
CA THR A 209 -10.16 -19.38 13.76
C THR A 209 -10.63 -20.58 12.92
N PRO A 210 -11.25 -21.62 13.54
CA PRO A 210 -11.78 -22.76 12.81
C PRO A 210 -12.69 -22.34 11.66
N GLY A 211 -12.48 -22.93 10.48
CA GLY A 211 -13.19 -22.58 9.25
C GLY A 211 -12.52 -21.52 8.38
N VAL A 212 -11.48 -20.83 8.86
CA VAL A 212 -10.60 -20.01 8.04
C VAL A 212 -9.61 -20.91 7.29
N SER A 213 -9.51 -20.71 5.97
CA SER A 213 -8.59 -21.49 5.14
C SER A 213 -7.89 -20.59 4.14
N ILE A 214 -6.57 -20.45 4.27
CA ILE A 214 -5.71 -19.84 3.26
C ILE A 214 -5.53 -20.84 2.14
N ARG A 215 -6.09 -20.58 0.95
CA ARG A 215 -6.16 -21.55 -0.15
C ARG A 215 -4.90 -21.54 -1.01
N ARG A 216 -4.41 -20.36 -1.34
CA ARG A 216 -3.21 -20.16 -2.17
C ARG A 216 -2.73 -18.72 -2.09
N GLY A 217 -1.46 -18.50 -2.40
CA GLY A 217 -0.93 -17.19 -2.78
C GLY A 217 -1.18 -16.91 -4.26
N MET A 218 -1.56 -15.68 -4.57
CA MET A 218 -1.76 -15.22 -5.93
C MET A 218 -0.52 -14.48 -6.41
N ARG A 219 -0.18 -14.62 -7.69
CA ARG A 219 1.01 -13.99 -8.26
C ARG A 219 0.64 -12.75 -9.07
N LEU A 220 1.40 -11.69 -8.86
CA LEU A 220 1.31 -10.42 -9.57
C LEU A 220 2.30 -10.42 -10.73
N PHE A 221 1.86 -10.59 -11.97
CA PHE A 221 2.74 -10.73 -13.14
C PHE A 221 3.87 -11.77 -12.96
N GLY A 222 3.60 -12.83 -12.20
CA GLY A 222 4.58 -13.87 -11.90
C GLY A 222 5.32 -13.69 -10.57
N TYR A 223 5.28 -12.51 -9.95
CA TYR A 223 5.83 -12.24 -8.62
C TYR A 223 4.83 -12.62 -7.53
N ASP A 224 5.31 -13.22 -6.45
CA ASP A 224 4.51 -13.61 -5.28
C ASP A 224 4.29 -12.47 -4.28
N ASP A 225 5.08 -11.40 -4.40
CA ASP A 225 5.06 -10.22 -3.53
C ASP A 225 5.27 -10.55 -2.03
N ALA A 226 6.18 -11.50 -1.78
CA ALA A 226 6.50 -11.98 -0.42
C ALA A 226 6.91 -10.87 0.55
N PRO A 227 7.63 -9.78 0.17
CA PRO A 227 7.92 -8.65 1.06
C PRO A 227 6.67 -8.05 1.71
N HIS A 228 5.56 -8.03 0.99
CA HIS A 228 4.28 -7.52 1.48
C HIS A 228 3.38 -8.62 2.09
N GLY A 229 3.92 -9.84 2.34
CA GLY A 229 3.18 -10.98 2.86
C GLY A 229 2.23 -11.61 1.85
N GLY A 230 2.51 -11.47 0.55
CA GLY A 230 1.75 -12.05 -0.56
C GLY A 230 0.30 -11.63 -0.64
N HIS A 231 -0.41 -12.18 -1.62
CA HIS A 231 -1.84 -11.92 -1.86
C HIS A 231 -2.61 -13.23 -1.78
N ALA A 232 -3.38 -13.44 -0.71
CA ALA A 232 -4.04 -14.71 -0.48
C ALA A 232 -5.46 -14.79 -1.06
N GLU A 233 -5.84 -16.01 -1.47
CA GLU A 233 -7.23 -16.43 -1.53
C GLU A 233 -7.59 -17.06 -0.18
N VAL A 234 -8.59 -16.47 0.51
CA VAL A 234 -9.02 -16.88 1.85
C VAL A 234 -10.48 -17.31 1.81
N ARG A 235 -10.75 -18.53 2.27
CA ARG A 235 -12.11 -19.06 2.39
C ARG A 235 -12.56 -19.07 3.85
N PHE A 236 -13.78 -18.64 4.05
CA PHE A 236 -14.50 -18.67 5.32
C PHE A 236 -15.65 -19.67 5.20
N SER A 237 -15.64 -20.72 6.03
CA SER A 237 -16.67 -21.77 6.04
C SER A 237 -17.18 -21.92 7.47
N ASP A 238 -18.36 -21.38 7.73
CA ASP A 238 -19.01 -21.32 9.05
C ASP A 238 -18.08 -20.78 10.17
N VAL A 239 -17.25 -19.81 9.81
CA VAL A 239 -16.31 -19.19 10.75
C VAL A 239 -17.07 -18.43 11.81
N ARG A 240 -16.93 -18.86 13.06
CA ARG A 240 -17.62 -18.28 14.21
C ARG A 240 -16.66 -17.41 15.03
N VAL A 241 -17.05 -16.15 15.24
CA VAL A 241 -16.31 -15.20 16.10
C VAL A 241 -17.27 -14.51 17.07
N PRO A 242 -16.78 -14.07 18.25
CA PRO A 242 -17.60 -13.31 19.21
C PRO A 242 -18.18 -12.04 18.59
N ALA A 243 -19.36 -11.61 19.05
CA ALA A 243 -19.98 -10.37 18.61
C ALA A 243 -19.11 -9.13 18.89
N ALA A 244 -18.28 -9.18 19.93
CA ALA A 244 -17.32 -8.14 20.28
C ALA A 244 -16.20 -7.94 19.23
N ASN A 245 -16.09 -8.85 18.25
CA ASN A 245 -15.15 -8.68 17.13
C ASN A 245 -15.69 -7.76 16.01
N LEU A 246 -16.94 -7.35 16.07
CA LEU A 246 -17.50 -6.34 15.15
C LEU A 246 -16.77 -5.00 15.37
N ILE A 247 -16.30 -4.38 14.28
CA ILE A 247 -15.70 -3.05 14.32
C ILE A 247 -16.83 -2.02 14.23
N ASP A 248 -16.89 -1.09 15.19
CA ASP A 248 -17.93 -0.08 15.30
C ASP A 248 -19.33 -0.71 15.42
N GLU A 249 -20.23 -0.50 14.48
CA GLU A 249 -21.62 -1.02 14.48
C GLU A 249 -21.96 -1.80 13.20
N GLU A 250 -23.04 -2.57 13.25
CA GLU A 250 -23.58 -3.20 12.04
C GLU A 250 -23.95 -2.14 10.99
N GLY A 251 -23.56 -2.38 9.75
CA GLY A 251 -23.81 -1.48 8.63
C GLY A 251 -22.78 -0.36 8.45
N SER A 252 -21.76 -0.24 9.30
CA SER A 252 -20.70 0.77 9.16
C SER A 252 -19.58 0.38 8.17
N GLY A 253 -19.57 -0.87 7.68
CA GLY A 253 -18.46 -1.42 6.88
C GLY A 253 -18.12 -0.60 5.63
N PHE A 254 -19.11 -0.03 4.95
CA PHE A 254 -18.86 0.84 3.79
C PHE A 254 -18.15 2.15 4.20
N ALA A 255 -18.60 2.78 5.29
CA ALA A 255 -18.00 4.02 5.81
C ALA A 255 -16.56 3.78 6.25
N ILE A 256 -16.29 2.71 7.01
CA ILE A 256 -14.97 2.29 7.45
C ILE A 256 -14.05 2.04 6.24
N ALA A 257 -14.53 1.33 5.20
CA ALA A 257 -13.77 1.11 3.98
C ALA A 257 -13.36 2.43 3.30
N GLN A 258 -14.26 3.42 3.23
CA GLN A 258 -13.93 4.72 2.63
C GLN A 258 -12.94 5.52 3.49
N ALA A 259 -13.04 5.47 4.81
CA ALA A 259 -12.09 6.11 5.72
C ALA A 259 -10.68 5.53 5.56
N ARG A 260 -10.55 4.19 5.57
CA ARG A 260 -9.29 3.47 5.37
C ARG A 260 -8.63 3.75 4.02
N LEU A 261 -9.42 3.75 2.94
CA LEU A 261 -8.89 3.85 1.58
C LEU A 261 -8.39 5.27 1.23
N GLY A 262 -8.83 6.31 1.95
CA GLY A 262 -8.37 7.68 1.74
C GLY A 262 -6.86 7.84 1.98
N PRO A 263 -6.39 7.65 3.21
CA PRO A 263 -4.96 7.67 3.55
C PRO A 263 -4.13 6.61 2.80
N GLY A 264 -4.64 5.39 2.65
CA GLY A 264 -3.96 4.34 1.89
C GLY A 264 -3.61 4.77 0.46
N ARG A 265 -4.54 5.43 -0.24
CA ARG A 265 -4.33 5.91 -1.61
C ARG A 265 -3.20 6.93 -1.71
N ILE A 266 -3.13 7.90 -0.81
CA ILE A 266 -2.08 8.92 -0.86
C ILE A 266 -0.72 8.32 -0.50
N HIS A 267 -0.63 7.44 0.50
CA HIS A 267 0.63 6.78 0.87
C HIS A 267 1.20 5.94 -0.29
N HIS A 268 0.36 5.23 -1.03
CA HIS A 268 0.80 4.52 -2.25
C HIS A 268 1.31 5.48 -3.32
N CYS A 269 0.62 6.61 -3.55
CA CYS A 269 1.06 7.61 -4.52
C CYS A 269 2.39 8.24 -4.14
N MET A 270 2.59 8.58 -2.86
CA MET A 270 3.87 9.10 -2.35
C MET A 270 5.03 8.14 -2.65
N ARG A 271 4.88 6.85 -2.29
CA ARG A 271 5.90 5.83 -2.56
C ARG A 271 6.16 5.59 -4.05
N MET A 272 5.12 5.68 -4.89
CA MET A 272 5.30 5.53 -6.34
C MET A 272 6.14 6.65 -6.96
N ILE A 273 6.13 7.86 -6.39
CA ILE A 273 7.03 8.94 -6.81
C ILE A 273 8.48 8.51 -6.54
N GLY A 274 8.80 8.01 -5.35
CA GLY A 274 10.13 7.50 -5.01
C GLY A 274 10.58 6.34 -5.88
N ALA A 275 9.70 5.38 -6.18
CA ALA A 275 9.99 4.29 -7.11
C ALA A 275 10.30 4.81 -8.52
N SER A 276 9.61 5.87 -8.96
CA SER A 276 9.87 6.52 -10.25
C SER A 276 11.18 7.27 -10.28
N GLU A 277 11.55 7.93 -9.17
CA GLU A 277 12.88 8.57 -9.03
C GLU A 277 14.00 7.54 -9.14
N ARG A 278 13.89 6.41 -8.44
CA ARG A 278 14.86 5.32 -8.55
C ARG A 278 14.96 4.77 -9.97
N ALA A 279 13.82 4.61 -10.65
CA ALA A 279 13.83 4.15 -12.04
C ALA A 279 14.51 5.15 -12.99
N LEU A 280 14.26 6.45 -12.80
CA LEU A 280 14.92 7.52 -13.56
C LEU A 280 16.42 7.57 -13.28
N GLU A 281 16.83 7.40 -12.03
CA GLU A 281 18.24 7.30 -11.65
C GLU A 281 18.94 6.14 -12.36
N LEU A 282 18.35 4.93 -12.28
CA LEU A 282 18.86 3.74 -12.97
C LEU A 282 18.92 3.95 -14.49
N LEU A 283 17.93 4.61 -15.08
CA LEU A 283 17.95 4.97 -16.49
C LEU A 283 19.16 5.87 -16.80
N CYS A 284 19.36 6.95 -16.04
CA CYS A 284 20.46 7.89 -16.26
C CYS A 284 21.83 7.22 -16.09
N GLN A 285 22.02 6.41 -15.06
CA GLN A 285 23.24 5.63 -14.84
C GLN A 285 23.52 4.68 -16.02
N ARG A 286 22.48 3.96 -16.47
CA ARG A 286 22.59 3.02 -17.60
C ARG A 286 23.03 3.72 -18.88
N VAL A 287 22.40 4.82 -19.25
CA VAL A 287 22.62 5.45 -20.56
C VAL A 287 23.92 6.24 -20.64
N THR A 288 24.43 6.73 -19.51
CA THR A 288 25.74 7.37 -19.44
C THR A 288 26.89 6.35 -19.56
N GLY A 289 26.73 5.16 -18.99
CA GLY A 289 27.73 4.09 -19.03
C GLY A 289 27.65 3.16 -20.23
N ARG A 290 26.60 3.26 -21.08
CA ARG A 290 26.36 2.32 -22.20
C ARG A 290 26.59 2.98 -23.55
N THR A 291 27.49 2.42 -24.34
CA THR A 291 27.79 2.86 -25.72
C THR A 291 27.10 1.94 -26.74
N ALA A 292 26.44 2.54 -27.74
CA ALA A 292 25.88 1.86 -28.90
C ALA A 292 26.05 2.74 -30.15
N PHE A 293 26.31 2.14 -31.29
CA PHE A 293 26.54 2.85 -32.55
C PHE A 293 27.61 3.95 -32.44
N GLY A 294 28.69 3.65 -31.68
CA GLY A 294 29.89 4.48 -31.57
C GLY A 294 29.77 5.67 -30.59
N ARG A 295 28.66 5.83 -29.86
CA ARG A 295 28.48 6.92 -28.87
C ARG A 295 27.65 6.47 -27.67
N PRO A 296 27.75 7.16 -26.50
CA PRO A 296 26.90 6.89 -25.34
C PRO A 296 25.41 6.96 -25.67
N LEU A 297 24.59 6.10 -25.05
CA LEU A 297 23.13 6.15 -25.22
C LEU A 297 22.56 7.51 -24.78
N ALA A 298 23.16 8.16 -23.81
CA ALA A 298 22.77 9.49 -23.33
C ALA A 298 22.81 10.58 -24.42
N GLU A 299 23.54 10.38 -25.50
CA GLU A 299 23.62 11.30 -26.64
C GLU A 299 22.52 11.06 -27.71
N GLN A 300 21.71 10.03 -27.53
CA GLN A 300 20.57 9.75 -28.42
C GLN A 300 19.40 10.65 -28.06
N GLY A 301 18.84 11.37 -29.05
CA GLY A 301 17.76 12.33 -28.82
C GLY A 301 16.52 11.71 -28.16
N VAL A 302 16.17 10.48 -28.53
CA VAL A 302 15.04 9.74 -27.91
C VAL A 302 15.27 9.45 -26.42
N ILE A 303 16.51 9.22 -26.02
CA ILE A 303 16.87 8.99 -24.60
C ILE A 303 16.76 10.29 -23.81
N GLN A 304 17.24 11.39 -24.38
CA GLN A 304 17.12 12.74 -23.78
C GLN A 304 15.65 13.13 -23.59
N ASP A 305 14.81 12.84 -24.59
CA ASP A 305 13.37 13.03 -24.52
C ASP A 305 12.75 12.23 -23.36
N TRP A 306 13.07 10.94 -23.22
CA TRP A 306 12.58 10.10 -22.13
C TRP A 306 13.00 10.61 -20.74
N ILE A 307 14.23 11.07 -20.59
CA ILE A 307 14.74 11.64 -19.32
C ILE A 307 13.98 12.93 -18.98
N ALA A 308 13.85 13.85 -19.96
CA ALA A 308 13.18 15.12 -19.76
C ALA A 308 11.69 14.92 -19.42
N GLU A 309 10.99 14.11 -20.21
CA GLU A 309 9.58 13.78 -19.98
C GLU A 309 9.36 13.05 -18.65
N SER A 310 10.25 12.15 -18.25
CA SER A 310 10.20 11.50 -16.92
C SER A 310 10.25 12.52 -15.82
N ARG A 311 11.20 13.47 -15.87
CA ARG A 311 11.32 14.54 -14.87
C ARG A 311 10.05 15.38 -14.80
N VAL A 312 9.52 15.83 -15.94
CA VAL A 312 8.30 16.63 -16.00
C VAL A 312 7.11 15.89 -15.37
N ARG A 313 6.92 14.63 -15.72
CA ARG A 313 5.81 13.80 -15.20
C ARG A 313 5.93 13.54 -13.70
N ILE A 314 7.12 13.26 -13.21
CA ILE A 314 7.38 13.07 -11.77
C ILE A 314 7.03 14.34 -11.00
N GLU A 315 7.49 15.51 -11.45
CA GLU A 315 7.21 16.79 -10.78
C GLU A 315 5.71 17.13 -10.79
N GLN A 316 5.02 16.90 -11.89
CA GLN A 316 3.57 17.09 -11.97
C GLN A 316 2.82 16.20 -10.97
N ALA A 317 3.21 14.92 -10.88
CA ALA A 317 2.60 13.97 -9.94
C ALA A 317 2.92 14.35 -8.48
N ARG A 318 4.17 14.72 -8.18
CA ARG A 318 4.60 15.16 -6.85
C ARG A 318 3.80 16.37 -6.38
N LEU A 319 3.69 17.41 -7.21
CA LEU A 319 2.93 18.61 -6.87
C LEU A 319 1.45 18.32 -6.64
N LEU A 320 0.86 17.43 -7.43
CA LEU A 320 -0.54 17.02 -7.22
C LEU A 320 -0.71 16.23 -5.91
N VAL A 321 0.24 15.37 -5.57
CA VAL A 321 0.24 14.60 -4.31
C VAL A 321 0.43 15.54 -3.11
N LEU A 322 1.37 16.47 -3.16
CA LEU A 322 1.58 17.46 -2.09
C LEU A 322 0.35 18.36 -1.89
N LYS A 323 -0.28 18.82 -2.98
CA LYS A 323 -1.57 19.53 -2.90
C LYS A 323 -2.64 18.69 -2.22
N THR A 324 -2.72 17.41 -2.56
CA THR A 324 -3.70 16.50 -1.97
C THR A 324 -3.44 16.31 -0.48
N ALA A 325 -2.18 16.09 -0.08
CA ALA A 325 -1.77 15.98 1.32
C ALA A 325 -2.15 17.23 2.12
N TRP A 326 -1.83 18.41 1.60
CA TRP A 326 -2.20 19.68 2.20
C TRP A 326 -3.72 19.85 2.38
N LEU A 327 -4.50 19.47 1.36
CA LEU A 327 -5.97 19.52 1.46
C LEU A 327 -6.50 18.53 2.49
N MET A 328 -5.94 17.31 2.57
CA MET A 328 -6.34 16.35 3.60
C MET A 328 -6.11 16.90 5.00
N ASP A 329 -5.00 17.61 5.21
CA ASP A 329 -4.67 18.22 6.50
C ASP A 329 -5.54 19.45 6.84
N THR A 330 -6.02 20.20 5.82
CA THR A 330 -6.74 21.47 6.03
C THR A 330 -8.26 21.35 5.98
N VAL A 331 -8.79 20.49 5.10
CA VAL A 331 -10.24 20.32 4.89
C VAL A 331 -10.72 18.87 5.04
N GLY A 332 -9.82 17.99 5.48
CA GLY A 332 -10.09 16.57 5.70
C GLY A 332 -10.31 15.75 4.42
N ASN A 333 -10.38 14.43 4.56
CA ASN A 333 -10.53 13.48 3.44
C ASN A 333 -11.76 13.77 2.58
N LYS A 334 -12.86 14.18 3.18
CA LYS A 334 -14.10 14.52 2.47
C LYS A 334 -13.94 15.76 1.59
N GLY A 335 -13.24 16.78 2.09
CA GLY A 335 -12.92 17.99 1.35
C GLY A 335 -11.93 17.74 0.21
N ALA A 336 -10.91 16.91 0.45
CA ALA A 336 -9.85 16.53 -0.50
C ALA A 336 -10.27 15.41 -1.48
N HIS A 337 -11.51 14.96 -1.46
CA HIS A 337 -11.97 13.78 -2.22
C HIS A 337 -11.62 13.84 -3.72
N THR A 338 -11.74 15.01 -4.37
CA THR A 338 -11.43 15.16 -5.81
C THR A 338 -9.96 14.87 -6.09
N GLU A 339 -9.09 15.45 -5.29
CA GLU A 339 -7.63 15.33 -5.42
C GLU A 339 -7.17 13.91 -5.08
N ILE A 340 -7.75 13.27 -4.06
CA ILE A 340 -7.49 11.86 -3.73
C ILE A 340 -7.82 10.93 -4.92
N GLN A 341 -8.91 11.20 -5.65
CA GLN A 341 -9.22 10.43 -6.87
C GLN A 341 -8.22 10.76 -8.00
N ALA A 342 -7.83 12.01 -8.15
CA ALA A 342 -6.95 12.46 -9.22
C ALA A 342 -5.53 11.88 -9.09
N ILE A 343 -4.93 11.87 -7.90
CA ILE A 343 -3.60 11.28 -7.68
C ILE A 343 -3.58 9.79 -7.98
N LYS A 344 -4.66 9.10 -7.66
CA LYS A 344 -4.79 7.64 -7.87
C LYS A 344 -4.85 7.26 -9.35
N VAL A 345 -5.28 8.18 -10.22
CA VAL A 345 -5.23 8.03 -11.68
C VAL A 345 -3.87 8.46 -12.23
N ALA A 346 -3.38 9.63 -11.81
CA ALA A 346 -2.20 10.25 -12.40
C ALA A 346 -0.90 9.55 -11.99
N THR A 347 -0.72 9.26 -10.70
CA THR A 347 0.58 8.80 -10.18
C THR A 347 0.94 7.39 -10.64
N PRO A 348 0.07 6.36 -10.58
CA PRO A 348 0.43 5.04 -11.09
C PRO A 348 0.69 5.03 -12.60
N ALA A 349 -0.06 5.81 -13.38
CA ALA A 349 0.15 5.92 -14.82
C ALA A 349 1.50 6.61 -15.15
N MET A 350 1.89 7.63 -14.38
CA MET A 350 3.21 8.25 -14.47
C MET A 350 4.31 7.24 -14.15
N ALA A 351 4.19 6.52 -13.03
CA ALA A 351 5.19 5.56 -12.60
C ALA A 351 5.36 4.42 -13.61
N GLU A 352 4.27 3.85 -14.12
CA GLU A 352 4.29 2.83 -15.15
C GLU A 352 5.07 3.31 -16.39
N TRP A 353 4.83 4.56 -16.84
CA TRP A 353 5.50 5.13 -18.00
C TRP A 353 7.02 5.35 -17.74
N VAL A 354 7.40 5.95 -16.61
CA VAL A 354 8.81 6.21 -16.27
C VAL A 354 9.59 4.92 -16.14
N ILE A 355 9.04 3.93 -15.44
CA ILE A 355 9.69 2.64 -15.26
C ILE A 355 9.81 1.90 -16.60
N ASP A 356 8.81 1.97 -17.48
CA ASP A 356 8.86 1.40 -18.84
C ASP A 356 10.04 1.98 -19.64
N LYS A 357 10.28 3.30 -19.56
CA LYS A 357 11.41 3.93 -20.25
C LYS A 357 12.77 3.48 -19.68
N ALA A 358 12.83 3.29 -18.36
CA ALA A 358 14.02 2.72 -17.72
C ALA A 358 14.27 1.26 -18.18
N ILE A 359 13.23 0.42 -18.22
CA ILE A 359 13.30 -0.94 -18.76
C ILE A 359 13.82 -0.92 -20.21
N GLN A 360 13.22 -0.08 -21.05
CA GLN A 360 13.59 0.01 -22.45
C GLN A 360 15.07 0.39 -22.64
N ALA A 361 15.58 1.31 -21.82
CA ALA A 361 16.99 1.73 -21.87
C ALA A 361 17.97 0.63 -21.38
N HIS A 362 17.50 -0.26 -20.51
CA HIS A 362 18.29 -1.41 -20.05
C HIS A 362 18.27 -2.58 -21.04
N GLY A 363 17.31 -2.64 -21.96
CA GLY A 363 17.10 -3.76 -22.88
C GLY A 363 16.73 -5.04 -22.12
N ALA A 364 17.28 -6.19 -22.50
CA ALA A 364 16.97 -7.48 -21.87
C ALA A 364 17.24 -7.51 -20.36
N ALA A 365 18.24 -6.77 -19.86
CA ALA A 365 18.49 -6.66 -18.42
C ALA A 365 17.33 -5.99 -17.67
N GLY A 366 16.59 -5.07 -18.31
CA GLY A 366 15.46 -4.37 -17.71
C GLY A 366 14.25 -5.26 -17.45
N VAL A 367 14.11 -6.39 -18.14
CA VAL A 367 13.02 -7.35 -17.95
C VAL A 367 13.43 -8.58 -17.14
N SER A 368 14.72 -8.64 -16.71
CA SER A 368 15.26 -9.71 -15.88
C SER A 368 15.27 -9.33 -14.39
N GLN A 369 15.60 -10.30 -13.56
CA GLN A 369 15.80 -10.10 -12.12
C GLN A 369 17.10 -9.36 -11.77
N ASP A 370 17.96 -9.06 -12.75
CA ASP A 370 19.24 -8.37 -12.54
C ASP A 370 19.05 -6.88 -12.23
N THR A 371 17.83 -6.36 -12.42
CA THR A 371 17.42 -5.02 -12.04
C THR A 371 16.07 -5.06 -11.32
N PRO A 372 15.75 -4.09 -10.45
CA PRO A 372 14.43 -4.04 -9.80
C PRO A 372 13.31 -3.57 -10.74
N LEU A 373 13.62 -3.18 -11.98
CA LEU A 373 12.72 -2.45 -12.87
C LEU A 373 11.46 -3.25 -13.25
N ALA A 374 11.60 -4.53 -13.56
CA ALA A 374 10.46 -5.38 -13.94
C ALA A 374 9.47 -5.51 -12.77
N HIS A 375 9.96 -5.71 -11.55
CA HIS A 375 9.13 -5.78 -10.35
C HIS A 375 8.49 -4.42 -10.01
N LEU A 376 9.25 -3.32 -10.12
CA LEU A 376 8.73 -1.96 -9.94
C LEU A 376 7.61 -1.66 -10.95
N TRP A 377 7.77 -2.07 -12.21
CA TRP A 377 6.74 -1.91 -13.23
C TRP A 377 5.48 -2.73 -12.90
N ALA A 378 5.64 -3.99 -12.51
CA ALA A 378 4.52 -4.85 -12.10
C ALA A 378 3.75 -4.23 -10.92
N SER A 379 4.47 -3.69 -9.93
CA SER A 379 3.87 -3.01 -8.79
C SER A 379 3.13 -1.72 -9.20
N ALA A 380 3.73 -0.87 -10.03
CA ALA A 380 3.08 0.34 -10.55
C ALA A 380 1.81 0.01 -11.35
N ARG A 381 1.87 -1.01 -12.21
CA ARG A 381 0.73 -1.48 -13.01
C ARG A 381 -0.39 -2.03 -12.13
N SER A 382 -0.07 -2.76 -11.07
CA SER A 382 -1.06 -3.31 -10.15
C SER A 382 -1.76 -2.22 -9.33
N LEU A 383 -1.04 -1.14 -9.00
CA LEU A 383 -1.62 -0.03 -8.24
C LEU A 383 -2.76 0.68 -9.00
N ARG A 384 -2.89 0.47 -10.30
CA ARG A 384 -4.05 0.93 -11.07
C ARG A 384 -5.32 0.14 -10.78
N PHE A 385 -5.24 -0.95 -10.02
CA PHE A 385 -6.38 -1.74 -9.52
C PHE A 385 -6.54 -1.65 -8.00
N ALA A 386 -5.43 -1.68 -7.26
CA ALA A 386 -5.46 -1.62 -5.80
C ALA A 386 -6.14 -0.33 -5.32
N ASP A 387 -6.91 -0.42 -4.24
CA ASP A 387 -7.72 0.68 -3.68
C ASP A 387 -8.70 1.33 -4.66
N GLY A 388 -9.11 0.57 -5.67
CA GLY A 388 -10.04 0.98 -6.72
C GLY A 388 -9.35 1.18 -8.08
N PRO A 389 -9.95 0.65 -9.17
CA PRO A 389 -9.42 0.80 -10.51
C PRO A 389 -9.56 2.25 -11.03
N ASP A 390 -8.73 2.59 -12.02
CA ASP A 390 -8.73 3.91 -12.67
C ASP A 390 -10.13 4.37 -13.06
N GLU A 391 -10.95 3.47 -13.57
CA GLU A 391 -12.31 3.77 -14.07
C GLU A 391 -13.25 4.22 -12.94
N VAL A 392 -13.11 3.67 -11.74
CA VAL A 392 -13.89 4.08 -10.56
C VAL A 392 -13.51 5.50 -10.15
N HIS A 393 -12.20 5.80 -10.14
CA HIS A 393 -11.70 7.13 -9.81
C HIS A 393 -12.11 8.17 -10.88
N LYS A 394 -11.92 7.87 -12.16
CA LYS A 394 -12.33 8.71 -13.30
C LYS A 394 -13.83 8.96 -13.30
N ARG A 395 -14.67 7.93 -13.05
CA ARG A 395 -16.12 8.09 -12.90
C ARG A 395 -16.47 9.03 -11.76
N SER A 396 -15.79 8.93 -10.63
CA SER A 396 -16.00 9.81 -9.48
C SER A 396 -15.67 11.26 -9.80
N LEU A 397 -14.52 11.51 -10.44
CA LEU A 397 -14.09 12.83 -10.92
C LEU A 397 -15.11 13.44 -11.90
N ALA A 398 -15.45 12.68 -12.94
CA ALA A 398 -16.38 13.14 -13.98
C ALA A 398 -17.77 13.50 -13.42
N ARG A 399 -18.30 12.67 -12.50
CA ARG A 399 -19.58 12.95 -11.83
C ARG A 399 -19.54 14.22 -11.01
N ARG A 400 -18.42 14.51 -10.34
CA ARG A 400 -18.28 15.72 -9.52
C ARG A 400 -18.14 16.96 -10.39
N GLU A 401 -17.39 16.88 -11.48
CA GLU A 401 -17.28 17.97 -12.46
C GLU A 401 -18.63 18.30 -13.10
N LEU A 402 -19.35 17.30 -13.56
CA LEU A 402 -20.68 17.46 -14.19
C LEU A 402 -21.75 18.03 -13.24
N ARG A 403 -21.59 17.92 -11.91
CA ARG A 403 -22.55 18.53 -10.96
C ARG A 403 -22.64 20.04 -11.07
N ARG A 404 -21.54 20.70 -11.51
CA ARG A 404 -21.48 22.17 -11.71
C ARG A 404 -22.36 22.66 -12.84
N TYR A 405 -22.78 21.76 -13.74
CA TYR A 405 -23.53 22.06 -14.96
C TYR A 405 -24.93 21.43 -14.95
N ARG A 406 -25.31 20.79 -13.85
CA ARG A 406 -26.67 20.26 -13.69
C ARG A 406 -27.54 21.36 -13.05
N PRO A 407 -28.77 21.58 -13.59
CA PRO A 407 -29.72 22.53 -13.02
C PRO A 407 -30.12 22.13 -11.59
#